data_486444ffcd82186b9c34004fe82e6347
#
_entry.id   486444ffcd82186b9c34004fe82e6347
#
_cell.length_a   1.000
_cell.length_b   1.000
_cell.length_c   1.000
_cell.angle_alpha   90.00
_cell.angle_beta   90.00
_cell.angle_gamma   90.00
#
_symmetry.space_group_name_H-M   'P 1'
#
loop_
_entity.id
_entity.type
_entity.pdbx_description
1 polymer ?
#
loop_
_entity_poly.entity_id
_entity_poly.type
_entity_poly.pdbx_seq_one_letter_code
_entity_poly.pdbx_strand_id
1 'polypeptide(L)'
;MEGASDRIVLELLARRAGRDLGSEGIEIVPIGGAQAIRRFVAGLPPGTRVRGLCDENEAYLFRRVLDDVHVCRPDLEGELIRALGIERVLEIVDRAAFAKMQQQPAQRGRPLELQLHRWLRSSSVRFHRYLPQLAEALDLDAIPAPLRDVLWT
;
A
#
# COMPACT_ATOMS: atom_id res chain seq x y z
N MET A 1 -7.87 -2.60 6.34
CA MET A 1 -6.63 -2.92 5.60
C MET A 1 -5.81 -3.96 6.35
N GLU A 2 -4.87 -4.59 5.68
CA GLU A 2 -4.11 -5.68 6.26
C GLU A 2 -3.03 -5.23 7.23
N GLY A 3 -2.18 -4.28 6.84
CA GLY A 3 -0.96 -3.93 7.56
C GLY A 3 -0.88 -2.50 8.07
N ALA A 4 0.06 -2.28 9.01
CA ALA A 4 0.35 -0.95 9.55
C ALA A 4 0.93 0.00 8.50
N SER A 5 1.61 -0.53 7.49
CA SER A 5 2.22 0.25 6.41
C SER A 5 1.17 0.90 5.51
N ASP A 6 0.09 0.17 5.20
CA ASP A 6 -1.02 0.70 4.41
C ASP A 6 -1.69 1.87 5.14
N ARG A 7 -1.83 1.76 6.46
CA ARG A 7 -2.35 2.83 7.31
C ARG A 7 -1.51 4.10 7.19
N ILE A 8 -0.18 3.97 7.31
CA ILE A 8 0.74 5.11 7.23
C ILE A 8 0.59 5.82 5.89
N VAL A 9 0.53 5.07 4.78
CA VAL A 9 0.36 5.62 3.43
C VAL A 9 -0.98 6.35 3.29
N LEU A 10 -2.08 5.73 3.69
CA LEU A 10 -3.41 6.33 3.57
C LEU A 10 -3.57 7.58 4.43
N GLU A 11 -3.10 7.56 5.69
CA GLU A 11 -3.11 8.73 6.57
C GLU A 11 -2.26 9.87 6.00
N LEU A 12 -1.10 9.55 5.40
CA LEU A 12 -0.23 10.52 4.75
C LEU A 12 -0.92 11.16 3.54
N LEU A 13 -1.50 10.36 2.65
CA LEU A 13 -2.20 10.85 1.45
C LEU A 13 -3.42 11.71 1.81
N ALA A 14 -4.23 11.28 2.79
CA ALA A 14 -5.36 12.05 3.28
C ALA A 14 -4.92 13.42 3.82
N ARG A 15 -3.89 13.45 4.66
CA ARG A 15 -3.34 14.70 5.22
C ARG A 15 -2.79 15.62 4.14
N ARG A 16 -2.06 15.10 3.14
CA ARG A 16 -1.55 15.89 2.00
C ARG A 16 -2.67 16.48 1.16
N ALA A 17 -3.79 15.80 1.07
CA ALA A 17 -5.00 16.29 0.41
C ALA A 17 -5.83 17.24 1.29
N GLY A 18 -5.35 17.64 2.45
CA GLY A 18 -6.05 18.56 3.36
C GLY A 18 -7.22 17.94 4.11
N ARG A 19 -7.31 16.60 4.20
CA ARG A 19 -8.38 15.89 4.91
C ARG A 19 -7.98 15.58 6.34
N ASP A 20 -8.93 15.77 7.24
CA ASP A 20 -8.87 15.29 8.62
C ASP A 20 -9.86 14.13 8.80
N LEU A 21 -9.34 12.91 8.64
CA LEU A 21 -10.15 11.69 8.71
C LEU A 21 -10.87 11.54 10.04
N GLY A 22 -10.25 11.98 11.14
CA GLY A 22 -10.86 11.93 12.47
C GLY A 22 -12.11 12.83 12.56
N SER A 23 -12.03 14.06 12.04
CA SER A 23 -13.17 14.97 11.98
C SER A 23 -14.29 14.49 11.03
N GLU A 24 -13.92 13.70 10.03
CA GLU A 24 -14.84 13.06 9.09
C GLU A 24 -15.46 11.75 9.64
N GLY A 25 -15.07 11.33 10.85
CA GLY A 25 -15.52 10.08 11.45
C GLY A 25 -14.96 8.82 10.79
N ILE A 26 -13.82 8.93 10.11
CA ILE A 26 -13.15 7.83 9.41
C ILE A 26 -11.98 7.33 10.25
N GLU A 27 -11.98 6.05 10.53
CA GLU A 27 -10.88 5.36 11.19
C GLU A 27 -10.21 4.37 10.23
N ILE A 28 -8.89 4.44 10.13
CA ILE A 28 -8.09 3.51 9.34
C ILE A 28 -7.53 2.43 10.28
N VAL A 29 -8.05 1.20 10.17
CA VAL A 29 -7.71 0.10 11.08
C VAL A 29 -6.89 -0.98 10.37
N PRO A 30 -5.62 -1.19 10.75
CA PRO A 30 -4.86 -2.39 10.35
C PRO A 30 -5.35 -3.60 11.15
N ILE A 31 -5.77 -4.65 10.45
CA ILE A 31 -6.37 -5.85 11.09
C ILE A 31 -5.37 -6.96 11.43
N GLY A 32 -4.08 -6.77 11.08
CA GLY A 32 -3.03 -7.75 11.40
C GLY A 32 -3.06 -9.02 10.55
N GLY A 33 -3.44 -8.88 9.28
CA GLY A 33 -3.49 -9.96 8.29
C GLY A 33 -4.90 -10.24 7.79
N ALA A 34 -5.00 -10.59 6.51
CA ALA A 34 -6.28 -10.75 5.81
C ALA A 34 -7.22 -11.81 6.42
N GLN A 35 -6.67 -12.83 7.10
CA GLN A 35 -7.47 -13.87 7.79
C GLN A 35 -8.32 -13.31 8.94
N ALA A 36 -7.96 -12.15 9.49
CA ALA A 36 -8.68 -11.53 10.60
C ALA A 36 -9.96 -10.79 10.15
N ILE A 37 -10.16 -10.55 8.85
CA ILE A 37 -11.24 -9.69 8.34
C ILE A 37 -12.63 -10.09 8.82
N ARG A 38 -12.95 -11.39 8.81
CA ARG A 38 -14.26 -11.90 9.25
C ARG A 38 -14.51 -11.59 10.72
N ARG A 39 -13.53 -11.87 11.59
CA ARG A 39 -13.64 -11.60 13.04
C ARG A 39 -13.70 -10.12 13.32
N PHE A 40 -12.92 -9.32 12.59
CA PHE A 40 -12.94 -7.87 12.73
C PHE A 40 -14.33 -7.29 12.43
N VAL A 41 -14.91 -7.62 11.26
CA VAL A 41 -16.23 -7.11 10.86
C VAL A 41 -17.35 -7.58 11.81
N ALA A 42 -17.29 -8.83 12.27
CA ALA A 42 -18.25 -9.36 13.23
C ALA A 42 -18.23 -8.65 14.61
N GLY A 43 -17.12 -7.99 14.94
CA GLY A 43 -16.97 -7.22 16.17
C GLY A 43 -17.41 -5.76 16.07
N LEU A 44 -17.76 -5.28 14.88
CA LEU A 44 -18.18 -3.89 14.69
C LEU A 44 -19.65 -3.67 15.07
N PRO A 45 -20.02 -2.45 15.51
CA PRO A 45 -21.40 -2.08 15.72
C PRO A 45 -22.26 -2.27 14.44
N PRO A 46 -23.54 -2.66 14.60
CA PRO A 46 -24.44 -2.74 13.45
C PRO A 46 -24.54 -1.41 12.70
N GLY A 47 -24.50 -1.48 11.36
CA GLY A 47 -24.57 -0.28 10.50
C GLY A 47 -23.24 0.43 10.28
N THR A 48 -22.12 -0.08 10.86
CA THR A 48 -20.80 0.46 10.57
C THR A 48 -20.47 0.26 9.07
N ARG A 49 -20.19 1.35 8.36
CA ARG A 49 -19.73 1.29 6.98
C ARG A 49 -18.25 0.89 6.96
N VAL A 50 -17.91 -0.13 6.21
CA VAL A 50 -16.55 -0.66 6.13
C VAL A 50 -16.10 -0.71 4.68
N ARG A 51 -14.91 -0.18 4.41
CA ARG A 51 -14.20 -0.35 3.14
C ARG A 51 -12.94 -1.15 3.36
N GLY A 52 -12.66 -2.09 2.48
CA GLY A 52 -11.45 -2.92 2.52
C GLY A 52 -10.38 -2.42 1.55
N LEU A 53 -9.12 -2.36 2.00
CA LEU A 53 -7.95 -2.27 1.14
C LEU A 53 -7.08 -3.50 1.40
N CYS A 54 -6.68 -4.21 0.35
CA CYS A 54 -5.88 -5.42 0.46
C CYS A 54 -5.01 -5.66 -0.77
N ASP A 55 -4.05 -6.55 -0.63
CA ASP A 55 -3.24 -7.07 -1.72
C ASP A 55 -4.04 -8.04 -2.61
N GLU A 56 -3.61 -8.19 -3.86
CA GLU A 56 -4.32 -9.03 -4.86
C GLU A 56 -4.53 -10.48 -4.39
N ASN A 57 -3.49 -11.07 -3.77
CA ASN A 57 -3.56 -12.45 -3.30
C ASN A 57 -4.58 -12.69 -2.19
N GLU A 58 -5.04 -11.65 -1.52
CA GLU A 58 -5.93 -11.70 -0.36
C GLU A 58 -7.33 -11.17 -0.64
N ALA A 59 -7.52 -10.60 -1.82
CA ALA A 59 -8.79 -10.00 -2.23
C ALA A 59 -9.98 -10.95 -2.07
N TYR A 60 -9.78 -12.26 -2.26
CA TYR A 60 -10.84 -13.25 -2.10
C TYR A 60 -11.36 -13.37 -0.65
N LEU A 61 -10.50 -13.13 0.35
CA LEU A 61 -10.90 -13.14 1.77
C LEU A 61 -11.76 -11.93 2.10
N PHE A 62 -11.33 -10.75 1.63
CA PHE A 62 -12.06 -9.51 1.84
C PHE A 62 -13.43 -9.53 1.15
N ARG A 63 -13.50 -9.95 -0.12
CA ARG A 63 -14.74 -10.01 -0.90
C ARG A 63 -15.78 -11.00 -0.39
N ARG A 64 -15.41 -11.94 0.46
CA ARG A 64 -16.35 -12.83 1.15
C ARG A 64 -17.09 -12.17 2.31
N VAL A 65 -16.62 -11.01 2.75
CA VAL A 65 -17.08 -10.35 3.97
C VAL A 65 -17.54 -8.93 3.71
N LEU A 66 -16.94 -8.26 2.72
CA LEU A 66 -17.20 -6.86 2.38
C LEU A 66 -17.63 -6.74 0.92
N ASP A 67 -18.58 -5.84 0.66
CA ASP A 67 -19.00 -5.47 -0.70
C ASP A 67 -18.07 -4.40 -1.30
N ASP A 68 -17.49 -3.53 -0.47
CA ASP A 68 -16.63 -2.43 -0.89
C ASP A 68 -15.15 -2.78 -0.62
N VAL A 69 -14.46 -3.30 -1.65
CA VAL A 69 -13.08 -3.79 -1.56
C VAL A 69 -12.21 -3.24 -2.68
N HIS A 70 -11.17 -2.54 -2.28
CA HIS A 70 -10.14 -1.96 -3.15
C HIS A 70 -8.88 -2.83 -3.11
N VAL A 71 -8.36 -3.18 -4.27
CA VAL A 71 -7.28 -4.17 -4.40
C VAL A 71 -6.05 -3.54 -5.01
N CYS A 72 -4.95 -3.54 -4.26
CA CYS A 72 -3.62 -3.19 -4.76
C CYS A 72 -3.02 -4.37 -5.54
N ARG A 73 -2.39 -4.09 -6.68
CA ARG A 73 -1.87 -5.14 -7.59
C ARG A 73 -0.39 -4.95 -7.91
N PRO A 74 0.44 -5.94 -7.59
CA PRO A 74 0.14 -7.13 -6.78
C PRO A 74 -0.12 -6.75 -5.31
N ASP A 75 0.38 -5.59 -4.87
CA ASP A 75 0.35 -5.04 -3.52
C ASP A 75 0.56 -3.51 -3.54
N LEU A 76 0.59 -2.90 -2.35
CA LEU A 76 0.75 -1.45 -2.19
C LEU A 76 2.04 -0.93 -2.82
N GLU A 77 3.16 -1.64 -2.67
CA GLU A 77 4.46 -1.22 -3.21
C GLU A 77 4.45 -1.20 -4.73
N GLY A 78 3.83 -2.20 -5.34
CA GLY A 78 3.66 -2.26 -6.79
C GLY A 78 2.83 -1.08 -7.32
N GLU A 79 1.77 -0.70 -6.61
CA GLU A 79 0.99 0.50 -6.96
C GLU A 79 1.83 1.78 -6.89
N LEU A 80 2.61 1.96 -5.83
CA LEU A 80 3.44 3.15 -5.66
C LEU A 80 4.57 3.23 -6.70
N ILE A 81 5.24 2.10 -6.98
CA ILE A 81 6.31 2.05 -8.00
C ILE A 81 5.76 2.41 -9.38
N ARG A 82 4.60 1.87 -9.77
CA ARG A 82 3.98 2.18 -11.06
C ARG A 82 3.54 3.64 -11.16
N ALA A 83 2.95 4.17 -10.11
CA ALA A 83 2.46 5.55 -10.10
C ALA A 83 3.60 6.57 -10.16
N LEU A 84 4.71 6.32 -9.48
CA LEU A 84 5.90 7.18 -9.50
C LEU A 84 6.75 7.00 -10.75
N GLY A 85 6.81 5.78 -11.27
CA GLY A 85 7.79 5.38 -12.26
C GLY A 85 9.17 5.05 -11.66
N ILE A 86 9.91 4.21 -12.37
CA ILE A 86 11.18 3.65 -11.89
C ILE A 86 12.22 4.73 -11.55
N GLU A 87 12.38 5.72 -12.43
CA GLU A 87 13.37 6.79 -12.24
C GLU A 87 13.14 7.58 -10.94
N ARG A 88 11.87 7.92 -10.68
CA ARG A 88 11.51 8.65 -9.46
C ARG A 88 11.74 7.82 -8.21
N VAL A 89 11.43 6.53 -8.25
CA VAL A 89 11.74 5.60 -7.15
C VAL A 89 13.24 5.53 -6.89
N LEU A 90 14.06 5.42 -7.95
CA LEU A 90 15.52 5.39 -7.85
C LEU A 90 16.15 6.69 -7.31
N GLU A 91 15.47 7.82 -7.41
CA GLU A 91 15.90 9.07 -6.77
C GLU A 91 15.69 9.06 -5.25
N ILE A 92 14.71 8.31 -4.77
CA ILE A 92 14.30 8.26 -3.37
C ILE A 92 15.09 7.19 -2.59
N VAL A 93 15.32 6.03 -3.22
CA VAL A 93 15.94 4.88 -2.55
C VAL A 93 17.48 4.93 -2.59
N ASP A 94 18.11 4.11 -1.75
CA ASP A 94 19.57 3.91 -1.78
C ASP A 94 19.98 3.14 -3.04
N ARG A 95 20.40 3.88 -4.07
CA ARG A 95 20.83 3.32 -5.36
C ARG A 95 22.01 2.35 -5.22
N ALA A 96 22.95 2.62 -4.32
CA ALA A 96 24.13 1.78 -4.16
C ALA A 96 23.74 0.42 -3.55
N ALA A 97 22.85 0.42 -2.55
CA ALA A 97 22.33 -0.80 -1.98
C ALA A 97 21.47 -1.60 -2.98
N PHE A 98 20.67 -0.91 -3.80
CA PHE A 98 19.91 -1.54 -4.87
C PHE A 98 20.80 -2.14 -5.94
N ALA A 99 21.83 -1.41 -6.40
CA ALA A 99 22.79 -1.89 -7.41
C ALA A 99 23.54 -3.16 -6.95
N LYS A 100 23.88 -3.29 -5.67
CA LYS A 100 24.46 -4.53 -5.11
C LYS A 100 23.52 -5.72 -5.27
N MET A 101 22.22 -5.52 -5.03
CA MET A 101 21.23 -6.59 -5.21
C MET A 101 21.09 -6.98 -6.69
N GLN A 102 21.13 -6.01 -7.63
CA GLN A 102 21.04 -6.27 -9.06
C GLN A 102 22.16 -7.18 -9.60
N GLN A 103 23.34 -7.16 -8.97
CA GLN A 103 24.47 -8.02 -9.35
C GLN A 103 24.25 -9.50 -9.03
N GLN A 104 23.25 -9.83 -8.20
CA GLN A 104 22.95 -11.21 -7.87
C GLN A 104 22.44 -12.00 -9.08
N PRO A 105 22.89 -13.25 -9.29
CA PRO A 105 22.48 -14.07 -10.43
C PRO A 105 20.96 -14.21 -10.56
N ALA A 106 20.25 -14.27 -9.44
CA ALA A 106 18.79 -14.38 -9.40
C ALA A 106 18.04 -13.17 -9.98
N GLN A 107 18.73 -12.04 -10.22
CA GLN A 107 18.13 -10.82 -10.78
C GLN A 107 18.32 -10.70 -12.30
N ARG A 108 19.18 -11.54 -12.89
CA ARG A 108 19.49 -11.48 -14.32
C ARG A 108 18.23 -11.65 -15.17
N GLY A 109 18.03 -10.74 -16.13
CA GLY A 109 16.90 -10.80 -17.07
C GLY A 109 15.54 -10.43 -16.49
N ARG A 110 15.46 -10.04 -15.21
CA ARG A 110 14.20 -9.59 -14.60
C ARG A 110 13.92 -8.14 -14.97
N PRO A 111 12.65 -7.75 -15.19
CA PRO A 111 12.25 -6.36 -15.34
C PRO A 111 12.67 -5.52 -14.12
N LEU A 112 13.08 -4.29 -14.34
CA LEU A 112 13.61 -3.41 -13.29
C LEU A 112 12.56 -3.11 -12.21
N GLU A 113 11.31 -2.95 -12.61
CA GLU A 113 10.18 -2.78 -11.67
C GLU A 113 10.08 -3.96 -10.68
N LEU A 114 10.18 -5.19 -11.18
CA LEU A 114 10.14 -6.39 -10.35
C LEU A 114 11.36 -6.49 -9.42
N GLN A 115 12.52 -6.05 -9.87
CA GLN A 115 13.73 -6.00 -9.05
C GLN A 115 13.57 -5.00 -7.90
N LEU A 116 13.07 -3.79 -8.19
CA LEU A 116 12.77 -2.76 -7.19
C LEU A 116 11.74 -3.24 -6.17
N HIS A 117 10.64 -3.79 -6.63
CA HIS A 117 9.59 -4.34 -5.79
C HIS A 117 10.14 -5.38 -4.81
N ARG A 118 10.88 -6.37 -5.32
CA ARG A 118 11.51 -7.41 -4.48
C ARG A 118 12.53 -6.84 -3.50
N TRP A 119 13.32 -5.87 -3.95
CA TRP A 119 14.31 -5.24 -3.10
C TRP A 119 13.67 -4.47 -1.96
N LEU A 120 12.62 -3.71 -2.19
CA LEU A 120 11.87 -3.02 -1.14
C LEU A 120 11.32 -4.00 -0.11
N ARG A 121 10.70 -5.09 -0.56
CA ARG A 121 10.09 -6.10 0.32
C ARG A 121 11.08 -7.03 1.02
N SER A 122 12.32 -7.12 0.57
CA SER A 122 13.31 -8.05 1.14
C SER A 122 13.80 -7.67 2.55
N SER A 123 13.39 -6.52 3.07
CA SER A 123 13.75 -6.05 4.41
C SER A 123 12.63 -5.19 4.99
N SER A 124 12.11 -5.59 6.15
CA SER A 124 11.08 -4.81 6.85
C SER A 124 11.57 -3.40 7.22
N VAL A 125 12.84 -3.25 7.60
CA VAL A 125 13.45 -1.94 7.90
C VAL A 125 13.45 -1.04 6.65
N ARG A 126 13.85 -1.58 5.50
CA ARG A 126 13.86 -0.87 4.22
C ARG A 126 12.45 -0.47 3.81
N PHE A 127 11.55 -1.40 3.89
CA PHE A 127 10.15 -1.21 3.59
C PHE A 127 9.54 -0.05 4.40
N HIS A 128 9.63 -0.08 5.72
CA HIS A 128 9.11 0.98 6.59
C HIS A 128 9.79 2.34 6.38
N ARG A 129 11.07 2.32 5.97
CA ARG A 129 11.82 3.54 5.68
C ARG A 129 11.36 4.24 4.41
N TYR A 130 11.19 3.49 3.32
CA TYR A 130 10.94 4.10 2.00
C TYR A 130 9.47 4.28 1.67
N LEU A 131 8.58 3.45 2.18
CA LEU A 131 7.16 3.50 1.83
C LEU A 131 6.53 4.88 2.07
N PRO A 132 6.73 5.54 3.23
CA PRO A 132 6.24 6.90 3.43
C PRO A 132 6.84 7.91 2.45
N GLN A 133 8.14 7.78 2.13
CA GLN A 133 8.82 8.67 1.19
C GLN A 133 8.29 8.52 -0.24
N LEU A 134 7.98 7.29 -0.67
CA LEU A 134 7.34 7.03 -1.96
C LEU A 134 5.94 7.64 -2.00
N ALA A 135 5.14 7.45 -0.94
CA ALA A 135 3.81 8.04 -0.85
C ALA A 135 3.84 9.58 -0.82
N GLU A 136 4.86 10.16 -0.18
CA GLU A 136 5.05 11.61 -0.15
C GLU A 136 5.45 12.20 -1.50
N ALA A 137 6.14 11.43 -2.32
CA ALA A 137 6.57 11.84 -3.66
C ALA A 137 5.49 11.75 -4.74
N LEU A 138 4.35 11.10 -4.46
CA LEU A 138 3.24 11.02 -5.39
C LEU A 138 2.62 12.38 -5.65
N ASP A 139 2.27 12.66 -6.90
CA ASP A 139 1.34 13.75 -7.21
C ASP A 139 -0.07 13.36 -6.76
N LEU A 140 -0.80 14.28 -6.14
CA LEU A 140 -2.15 14.00 -5.64
C LEU A 140 -3.12 13.58 -6.75
N ASP A 141 -2.91 14.09 -7.97
CA ASP A 141 -3.70 13.72 -9.15
C ASP A 141 -3.34 12.34 -9.71
N ALA A 142 -2.18 11.79 -9.30
CA ALA A 142 -1.67 10.50 -9.75
C ALA A 142 -1.74 9.40 -8.67
N ILE A 143 -2.53 9.61 -7.62
CA ILE A 143 -2.74 8.58 -6.58
C ILE A 143 -3.34 7.33 -7.22
N PRO A 144 -2.76 6.14 -7.00
CA PRO A 144 -3.31 4.88 -7.51
C PRO A 144 -4.79 4.70 -7.15
N ALA A 145 -5.58 4.20 -8.09
CA ALA A 145 -7.02 4.06 -7.93
C ALA A 145 -7.44 3.33 -6.64
N PRO A 146 -6.83 2.20 -6.22
CA PRO A 146 -7.22 1.55 -4.98
C PRO A 146 -7.07 2.43 -3.74
N LEU A 147 -6.00 3.24 -3.68
CA LEU A 147 -5.72 4.15 -2.57
C LEU A 147 -6.65 5.37 -2.60
N ARG A 148 -6.86 5.91 -3.80
CA ARG A 148 -7.78 7.01 -4.00
C ARG A 148 -9.20 6.59 -3.64
N ASP A 149 -9.70 5.51 -4.23
CA ASP A 149 -11.11 5.13 -4.12
C ASP A 149 -11.47 4.67 -2.69
N VAL A 150 -10.57 4.02 -1.96
CA VAL A 150 -10.83 3.69 -0.54
C VAL A 150 -10.95 4.94 0.34
N LEU A 151 -10.24 6.01 -0.01
CA LEU A 151 -10.28 7.26 0.76
C LEU A 151 -11.44 8.18 0.35
N TRP A 152 -11.74 8.34 -0.96
CA TRP A 152 -12.63 9.38 -1.46
C TRP A 152 -14.00 8.91 -1.97
N THR A 153 -14.24 7.61 -2.05
CA THR A 153 -15.56 7.08 -2.43
C THR A 153 -16.37 6.72 -1.22
#